data_4fa791b969bd09b4a6fe5ee6e97f9152
#
_entry.id   4fa791b969bd09b4a6fe5ee6e97f9152
#
_cell.length_a   1.000
_cell.length_b   1.000
_cell.length_c   1.000
_cell.angle_alpha   90.00
_cell.angle_beta   90.00
_cell.angle_gamma   90.00
#
_symmetry.space_group_name_H-M   'P 1'
#
loop_
_entity.id
_entity.type
_entity.pdbx_description
1 polymer ?
#
loop_
_entity_poly.entity_id
_entity_poly.type
_entity_poly.pdbx_seq_one_letter_code
_entity_poly.pdbx_strand_id
1 'polypeptide(L)'
;GTAIYASASYIVLFVILGAVFNETGVGDYFTKLASRAFGRFVGGPAKIAVVASGLFGSISGSAIANVIGTGTFTIPMMKKCGFEDEYAAAVEASASTGGQIMPPVMGATAFLIAEYLGIPYFDLVKAALIPAVLFYVAILMTVDLYARKHHISGVPEDELPTWKELGKTVYLILPLVYLIISMSVLKMSVTKSGISSILMAIVCTMFSAKNRLNKEKIVKIIKGSINGAKPVAIACGVVGIIIGIVMGSGLGFRMSSVLIQVSNGNLAILLILTMVVSLIMGMGVPTTAAYLMLALLVVPALKQMNVLPLAAHLFIFYFGIISNVTPPVALAAYAAAGVARCNPTKTGFFAFKLSLSGFILPFIFVYNPVLLM
;
A
#
# COMPACT_ATOMS: atom_id res chain seq x y z
N GLY A 1 10.41 -11.14 20.32
CA GLY A 1 9.96 -9.84 20.57
C GLY A 1 8.72 -9.43 19.76
N THR A 2 8.32 -8.18 19.94
CA THR A 2 7.12 -7.55 19.34
C THR A 2 6.97 -7.75 17.84
N ALA A 3 8.05 -7.64 17.06
CA ALA A 3 8.01 -7.80 15.60
C ALA A 3 7.57 -9.22 15.18
N ILE A 4 8.09 -10.25 15.83
CA ILE A 4 7.72 -11.65 15.55
C ILE A 4 6.29 -11.92 16.01
N TYR A 5 5.90 -11.39 17.18
CA TYR A 5 4.54 -11.52 17.69
C TYR A 5 3.52 -10.90 16.71
N ALA A 6 3.74 -9.67 16.29
CA ALA A 6 2.85 -9.00 15.34
C ALA A 6 2.81 -9.73 13.98
N SER A 7 3.95 -10.27 13.51
CA SER A 7 4.01 -11.09 12.31
C SER A 7 3.13 -12.33 12.43
N ALA A 8 3.23 -13.07 13.53
CA ALA A 8 2.49 -14.30 13.75
C ALA A 8 0.98 -14.04 14.01
N SER A 9 0.64 -12.97 14.72
CA SER A 9 -0.74 -12.70 15.16
C SER A 9 -1.61 -11.99 14.12
N TYR A 10 -1.02 -11.06 13.36
CA TYR A 10 -1.78 -10.18 12.47
C TYR A 10 -1.34 -10.31 11.01
N ILE A 11 -0.03 -10.21 10.74
CA ILE A 11 0.46 -10.06 9.38
C ILE A 11 0.16 -11.31 8.55
N VAL A 12 0.45 -12.49 9.08
CA VAL A 12 0.17 -13.77 8.39
C VAL A 12 -1.32 -13.90 8.11
N LEU A 13 -2.18 -13.53 9.05
CA LEU A 13 -3.63 -13.58 8.89
C LEU A 13 -4.11 -12.69 7.72
N PHE A 14 -3.60 -11.45 7.65
CA PHE A 14 -4.00 -10.54 6.57
C PHE A 14 -3.37 -10.88 5.22
N VAL A 15 -2.20 -11.51 5.21
CA VAL A 15 -1.64 -12.09 3.98
C VAL A 15 -2.53 -13.23 3.48
N ILE A 16 -3.04 -14.08 4.36
CA ILE A 16 -4.03 -15.12 4.02
C ILE A 16 -5.32 -14.49 3.49
N LEU A 17 -5.84 -13.47 4.16
CA LEU A 17 -7.02 -12.72 3.72
C LEU A 17 -6.84 -12.16 2.31
N GLY A 18 -5.69 -11.52 2.04
CA GLY A 18 -5.34 -11.00 0.72
C GLY A 18 -5.27 -12.11 -0.34
N ALA A 19 -4.67 -13.25 -0.04
CA ALA A 19 -4.61 -14.39 -0.93
C ALA A 19 -6.00 -14.98 -1.23
N VAL A 20 -6.88 -15.05 -0.22
CA VAL A 20 -8.27 -15.48 -0.37
C VAL A 20 -9.03 -14.49 -1.27
N PHE A 21 -8.92 -13.20 -1.03
CA PHE A 21 -9.61 -12.17 -1.83
C PHE A 21 -9.14 -12.18 -3.29
N ASN A 22 -7.87 -12.46 -3.53
CA ASN A 22 -7.34 -12.59 -4.89
C ASN A 22 -8.00 -13.73 -5.67
N GLU A 23 -8.14 -14.91 -5.06
CA GLU A 23 -8.67 -16.10 -5.72
C GLU A 23 -10.23 -16.16 -5.73
N THR A 24 -10.89 -15.33 -4.92
CA THR A 24 -12.36 -15.28 -4.85
C THR A 24 -12.98 -14.32 -5.85
N GLY A 25 -12.17 -13.52 -6.58
CA GLY A 25 -12.62 -12.62 -7.63
C GLY A 25 -12.92 -11.20 -7.16
N VAL A 26 -12.53 -10.83 -5.94
CA VAL A 26 -12.66 -9.45 -5.43
C VAL A 26 -11.85 -8.47 -6.30
N GLY A 27 -10.63 -8.86 -6.73
CA GLY A 27 -9.79 -8.05 -7.60
C GLY A 27 -10.44 -7.79 -8.98
N ASP A 28 -11.04 -8.82 -9.58
CA ASP A 28 -11.81 -8.68 -10.84
C ASP A 28 -12.99 -7.71 -10.66
N TYR A 29 -13.67 -7.79 -9.52
CA TYR A 29 -14.77 -6.89 -9.21
C TYR A 29 -14.31 -5.44 -9.09
N PHE A 30 -13.21 -5.18 -8.40
CA PHE A 30 -12.64 -3.83 -8.27
C PHE A 30 -12.23 -3.26 -9.63
N THR A 31 -11.62 -4.06 -10.47
CA THR A 31 -11.25 -3.64 -11.83
C THR A 31 -12.49 -3.28 -12.66
N LYS A 32 -13.54 -4.10 -12.61
CA LYS A 32 -14.82 -3.81 -13.29
C LYS A 32 -15.50 -2.55 -12.73
N LEU A 33 -15.49 -2.38 -11.40
CA LEU A 33 -16.05 -1.20 -10.75
C LEU A 33 -15.30 0.07 -11.18
N ALA A 34 -13.98 0.04 -11.15
CA ALA A 34 -13.12 1.14 -11.62
C ALA A 34 -13.35 1.41 -13.12
N SER A 35 -13.47 0.37 -13.96
CA SER A 35 -13.75 0.49 -15.37
C SER A 35 -15.08 1.21 -15.62
N ARG A 36 -16.14 0.81 -14.92
CA ARG A 36 -17.46 1.46 -15.09
C ARG A 36 -17.47 2.90 -14.59
N ALA A 37 -16.78 3.18 -13.49
CA ALA A 37 -16.78 4.52 -12.89
C ALA A 37 -15.90 5.52 -13.66
N PHE A 38 -14.75 5.08 -14.17
CA PHE A 38 -13.73 5.99 -14.70
C PHE A 38 -13.37 5.75 -16.16
N GLY A 39 -13.76 4.63 -16.76
CA GLY A 39 -13.31 4.20 -18.09
C GLY A 39 -13.65 5.17 -19.22
N ARG A 40 -14.81 5.80 -19.19
CA ARG A 40 -15.28 6.73 -20.24
C ARG A 40 -14.57 8.09 -20.26
N PHE A 41 -13.89 8.46 -19.17
CA PHE A 41 -13.23 9.75 -19.08
C PHE A 41 -11.91 9.78 -19.86
N VAL A 42 -11.41 10.96 -20.19
CA VAL A 42 -10.09 11.18 -20.77
C VAL A 42 -9.04 10.45 -19.93
N GLY A 43 -8.17 9.67 -20.56
CA GLY A 43 -7.20 8.85 -19.85
C GLY A 43 -7.85 7.73 -19.01
N GLY A 44 -9.06 7.29 -19.35
CA GLY A 44 -9.82 6.28 -18.63
C GLY A 44 -9.02 5.05 -18.21
N PRO A 45 -8.24 4.42 -19.14
CA PRO A 45 -7.43 3.25 -18.80
C PRO A 45 -6.48 3.45 -17.62
N ALA A 46 -5.82 4.60 -17.55
CA ALA A 46 -4.91 4.91 -16.45
C ALA A 46 -5.65 5.24 -15.15
N LYS A 47 -6.81 5.90 -15.23
CA LYS A 47 -7.69 6.13 -14.07
C LYS A 47 -8.23 4.82 -13.52
N ILE A 48 -8.62 3.88 -14.40
CA ILE A 48 -8.99 2.51 -14.00
C ILE A 48 -7.84 1.85 -13.24
N ALA A 49 -6.62 1.91 -13.77
CA ALA A 49 -5.44 1.36 -13.13
C ALA A 49 -5.23 1.95 -11.72
N VAL A 50 -5.28 3.29 -11.59
CA VAL A 50 -5.10 3.98 -10.31
C VAL A 50 -6.14 3.54 -9.27
N VAL A 51 -7.42 3.52 -9.64
CA VAL A 51 -8.50 3.18 -8.70
C VAL A 51 -8.53 1.69 -8.39
N ALA A 52 -8.39 0.82 -9.40
CA ALA A 52 -8.38 -0.63 -9.21
C ALA A 52 -7.19 -1.06 -8.33
N SER A 53 -5.98 -0.54 -8.61
CA SER A 53 -4.79 -0.83 -7.81
C SER A 53 -4.87 -0.24 -6.40
N GLY A 54 -5.52 0.92 -6.24
CA GLY A 54 -5.80 1.48 -4.91
C GLY A 54 -6.71 0.59 -4.08
N LEU A 55 -7.81 0.14 -4.65
CA LEU A 55 -8.76 -0.75 -3.99
C LEU A 55 -8.15 -2.13 -3.70
N PHE A 56 -7.47 -2.72 -4.68
CA PHE A 56 -6.81 -4.01 -4.49
C PHE A 56 -5.64 -3.91 -3.50
N GLY A 57 -4.83 -2.86 -3.62
CA GLY A 57 -3.68 -2.59 -2.74
C GLY A 57 -4.08 -2.40 -1.28
N SER A 58 -5.25 -1.80 -1.05
CA SER A 58 -5.81 -1.62 0.31
C SER A 58 -6.05 -2.94 1.05
N ILE A 59 -6.08 -4.06 0.31
CA ILE A 59 -6.28 -5.40 0.86
C ILE A 59 -4.98 -6.21 0.82
N SER A 60 -4.25 -6.17 -0.30
CA SER A 60 -3.03 -6.97 -0.50
C SER A 60 -1.86 -6.52 0.36
N GLY A 61 -1.79 -5.22 0.64
CA GLY A 61 -0.74 -4.63 1.47
C GLY A 61 0.69 -4.73 0.92
N SER A 62 0.87 -5.18 -0.31
CA SER A 62 2.17 -5.33 -0.97
C SER A 62 2.16 -4.67 -2.35
N ALA A 63 3.02 -3.66 -2.55
CA ALA A 63 3.13 -2.95 -3.83
C ALA A 63 3.50 -3.90 -4.98
N ILE A 64 4.48 -4.78 -4.77
CA ILE A 64 4.93 -5.72 -5.81
C ILE A 64 3.85 -6.74 -6.15
N ALA A 65 3.17 -7.32 -5.14
CA ALA A 65 2.09 -8.26 -5.37
C ALA A 65 0.90 -7.59 -6.09
N ASN A 66 0.62 -6.33 -5.77
CA ASN A 66 -0.41 -5.55 -6.42
C ASN A 66 -0.06 -5.29 -7.90
N VAL A 67 1.16 -4.82 -8.20
CA VAL A 67 1.65 -4.65 -9.58
C VAL A 67 1.49 -5.94 -10.40
N ILE A 68 1.83 -7.09 -9.84
CA ILE A 68 1.67 -8.37 -10.55
C ILE A 68 0.19 -8.72 -10.71
N GLY A 69 -0.64 -8.48 -9.69
CA GLY A 69 -2.06 -8.82 -9.71
C GLY A 69 -2.86 -7.98 -10.69
N THR A 70 -2.82 -6.65 -10.54
CA THR A 70 -3.60 -5.71 -11.36
C THR A 70 -2.88 -5.30 -12.64
N GLY A 71 -1.55 -5.13 -12.59
CA GLY A 71 -0.74 -4.62 -13.68
C GLY A 71 -0.69 -5.53 -14.91
N THR A 72 -0.84 -6.86 -14.73
CA THR A 72 -0.95 -7.80 -15.86
C THR A 72 -2.15 -7.51 -16.76
N PHE A 73 -3.17 -6.83 -16.25
CA PHE A 73 -4.35 -6.40 -16.98
C PHE A 73 -4.32 -4.90 -17.33
N THR A 74 -4.02 -4.06 -16.36
CA THR A 74 -4.11 -2.60 -16.51
C THR A 74 -3.01 -2.03 -17.41
N ILE A 75 -1.78 -2.53 -17.34
CA ILE A 75 -0.66 -2.07 -18.18
C ILE A 75 -0.95 -2.33 -19.67
N PRO A 76 -1.31 -3.56 -20.11
CA PRO A 76 -1.68 -3.79 -21.52
C PRO A 76 -2.86 -2.93 -21.98
N MET A 77 -3.85 -2.69 -21.10
CA MET A 77 -4.99 -1.83 -21.42
C MET A 77 -4.55 -0.38 -21.67
N MET A 78 -3.69 0.19 -20.83
CA MET A 78 -3.14 1.53 -21.01
C MET A 78 -2.33 1.64 -22.30
N LYS A 79 -1.46 0.65 -22.58
CA LYS A 79 -0.66 0.60 -23.82
C LYS A 79 -1.52 0.59 -25.08
N LYS A 80 -2.59 -0.21 -25.10
CA LYS A 80 -3.55 -0.25 -26.24
C LYS A 80 -4.20 1.11 -26.52
N CYS A 81 -4.40 1.91 -25.47
CA CYS A 81 -5.01 3.23 -25.58
C CYS A 81 -4.02 4.36 -25.83
N GLY A 82 -2.74 4.06 -26.07
CA GLY A 82 -1.73 5.03 -26.50
C GLY A 82 -0.88 5.64 -25.38
N PHE A 83 -0.93 5.09 -24.17
CA PHE A 83 0.04 5.46 -23.15
C PHE A 83 1.42 4.88 -23.47
N GLU A 84 2.48 5.67 -23.24
CA GLU A 84 3.87 5.22 -23.31
C GLU A 84 4.08 4.05 -22.34
N ASP A 85 4.82 3.02 -22.75
CA ASP A 85 5.01 1.78 -21.99
C ASP A 85 5.54 2.02 -20.59
N GLU A 86 6.56 2.87 -20.46
CA GLU A 86 7.17 3.23 -19.19
C GLU A 86 6.23 4.07 -18.31
N TYR A 87 5.43 4.94 -18.94
CA TYR A 87 4.46 5.73 -18.19
C TYR A 87 3.31 4.84 -17.67
N ALA A 88 2.79 3.92 -18.48
CA ALA A 88 1.78 2.95 -18.07
C ALA A 88 2.27 2.08 -16.89
N ALA A 89 3.51 1.58 -16.98
CA ALA A 89 4.16 0.86 -15.90
C ALA A 89 4.33 1.71 -14.63
N ALA A 90 4.68 2.98 -14.80
CA ALA A 90 4.86 3.93 -13.69
C ALA A 90 3.54 4.27 -12.97
N VAL A 91 2.45 4.45 -13.72
CA VAL A 91 1.10 4.65 -13.15
C VAL A 91 0.73 3.47 -12.26
N GLU A 92 0.89 2.25 -12.77
CA GLU A 92 0.59 1.03 -12.03
C GLU A 92 1.46 0.90 -10.77
N ALA A 93 2.78 1.15 -10.89
CA ALA A 93 3.71 1.09 -9.76
C ALA A 93 3.36 2.10 -8.66
N SER A 94 3.04 3.34 -9.05
CA SER A 94 2.67 4.41 -8.11
C SER A 94 1.36 4.12 -7.41
N ALA A 95 0.34 3.69 -8.14
CA ALA A 95 -0.96 3.32 -7.58
C ALA A 95 -0.85 2.10 -6.65
N SER A 96 -0.11 1.08 -7.05
CA SER A 96 0.13 -0.12 -6.24
C SER A 96 0.91 0.18 -4.97
N THR A 97 1.86 1.11 -5.02
CA THR A 97 2.62 1.58 -3.86
C THR A 97 1.71 2.31 -2.87
N GLY A 98 0.85 3.20 -3.36
CA GLY A 98 -0.16 3.89 -2.56
C GLY A 98 -1.16 2.96 -1.88
N GLY A 99 -1.39 1.75 -2.41
CA GLY A 99 -2.26 0.76 -1.79
C GLY A 99 -1.85 0.38 -0.36
N GLN A 100 -0.56 0.46 -0.05
CA GLN A 100 -0.05 0.18 1.30
C GLN A 100 -0.45 1.23 2.34
N ILE A 101 -0.80 2.45 1.93
CA ILE A 101 -1.32 3.50 2.81
C ILE A 101 -2.83 3.64 2.74
N MET A 102 -3.49 2.97 1.80
CA MET A 102 -4.94 3.07 1.61
C MET A 102 -5.68 2.13 2.58
N PRO A 103 -6.57 2.65 3.44
CA PRO A 103 -7.47 1.83 4.23
C PRO A 103 -8.37 0.92 3.37
N PRO A 104 -8.90 -0.21 3.92
CA PRO A 104 -8.98 -0.54 5.35
C PRO A 104 -7.86 -1.40 5.92
N VAL A 105 -7.15 -2.21 5.09
CA VAL A 105 -6.14 -3.14 5.60
C VAL A 105 -4.76 -2.50 5.59
N MET A 106 -4.50 -1.64 4.57
CA MET A 106 -3.20 -0.99 4.41
C MET A 106 -2.09 -2.05 4.18
N GLY A 107 -0.87 -1.76 4.49
CA GLY A 107 0.19 -2.77 4.52
C GLY A 107 0.31 -3.44 5.89
N ALA A 108 0.99 -4.58 5.95
CA ALA A 108 1.31 -5.28 7.19
C ALA A 108 1.96 -4.39 8.26
N THR A 109 2.66 -3.35 7.82
CA THR A 109 3.32 -2.35 8.67
C THR A 109 2.32 -1.54 9.52
N ALA A 110 1.11 -1.30 9.04
CA ALA A 110 0.10 -0.54 9.78
C ALA A 110 -0.29 -1.21 11.10
N PHE A 111 -0.32 -2.55 11.14
CA PHE A 111 -0.55 -3.28 12.39
C PHE A 111 0.60 -3.07 13.39
N LEU A 112 1.84 -2.98 12.89
CA LEU A 112 3.00 -2.68 13.73
C LEU A 112 2.94 -1.26 14.27
N ILE A 113 2.49 -0.29 13.47
CA ILE A 113 2.32 1.10 13.93
C ILE A 113 1.31 1.15 15.07
N ALA A 114 0.15 0.52 14.91
CA ALA A 114 -0.88 0.49 15.94
C ALA A 114 -0.38 -0.16 17.25
N GLU A 115 0.34 -1.28 17.12
CA GLU A 115 0.96 -1.99 18.24
C GLU A 115 2.03 -1.14 18.97
N TYR A 116 2.93 -0.48 18.22
CA TYR A 116 3.96 0.40 18.79
C TYR A 116 3.37 1.62 19.50
N LEU A 117 2.27 2.16 18.98
CA LEU A 117 1.58 3.31 19.57
C LEU A 117 0.64 2.92 20.71
N GLY A 118 0.28 1.63 20.83
CA GLY A 118 -0.72 1.16 21.78
C GLY A 118 -2.12 1.70 21.51
N ILE A 119 -2.45 2.00 20.23
CA ILE A 119 -3.75 2.53 19.81
C ILE A 119 -4.58 1.46 19.12
N PRO A 120 -5.94 1.55 19.15
CA PRO A 120 -6.78 0.71 18.33
C PRO A 120 -6.44 0.86 16.85
N TYR A 121 -6.34 -0.26 16.14
CA TYR A 121 -6.00 -0.24 14.70
C TYR A 121 -6.95 0.65 13.87
N PHE A 122 -8.22 0.69 14.23
CA PHE A 122 -9.21 1.52 13.51
C PHE A 122 -8.96 3.02 13.65
N ASP A 123 -8.34 3.48 14.72
CA ASP A 123 -7.96 4.89 14.88
C ASP A 123 -6.80 5.26 13.96
N LEU A 124 -5.85 4.33 13.75
CA LEU A 124 -4.83 4.49 12.72
C LEU A 124 -5.44 4.53 11.31
N VAL A 125 -6.43 3.67 11.03
CA VAL A 125 -7.15 3.64 9.75
C VAL A 125 -7.82 4.98 9.46
N LYS A 126 -8.47 5.59 10.44
CA LYS A 126 -9.07 6.94 10.28
C LYS A 126 -8.01 7.99 9.97
N ALA A 127 -6.93 8.00 10.74
CA ALA A 127 -5.83 8.95 10.56
C ALA A 127 -5.16 8.84 9.18
N ALA A 128 -5.04 7.64 8.65
CA ALA A 128 -4.42 7.40 7.35
C ALA A 128 -5.34 7.74 6.16
N LEU A 129 -6.66 7.83 6.36
CA LEU A 129 -7.64 7.92 5.27
C LEU A 129 -7.46 9.19 4.43
N ILE A 130 -7.44 10.36 5.09
CA ILE A 130 -7.34 11.64 4.38
C ILE A 130 -6.02 11.75 3.60
N PRO A 131 -4.84 11.51 4.21
CA PRO A 131 -3.59 11.50 3.47
C PRO A 131 -3.56 10.51 2.29
N ALA A 132 -4.12 9.32 2.46
CA ALA A 132 -4.20 8.33 1.39
C ALA A 132 -5.07 8.79 0.23
N VAL A 133 -6.26 9.35 0.52
CA VAL A 133 -7.16 9.90 -0.51
C VAL A 133 -6.46 11.04 -1.27
N LEU A 134 -5.80 11.96 -0.56
CA LEU A 134 -5.06 13.06 -1.20
C LEU A 134 -3.93 12.55 -2.11
N PHE A 135 -3.24 11.49 -1.72
CA PHE A 135 -2.23 10.85 -2.56
C PHE A 135 -2.84 10.33 -3.87
N TYR A 136 -3.97 9.61 -3.81
CA TYR A 136 -4.63 9.08 -5.01
C TYR A 136 -5.26 10.18 -5.87
N VAL A 137 -5.82 11.22 -5.27
CA VAL A 137 -6.34 12.38 -6.00
C VAL A 137 -5.21 13.06 -6.81
N ALA A 138 -4.03 13.22 -6.22
CA ALA A 138 -2.88 13.79 -6.91
C ALA A 138 -2.43 12.93 -8.10
N ILE A 139 -2.38 11.60 -7.94
CA ILE A 139 -2.06 10.70 -9.06
C ILE A 139 -3.13 10.80 -10.15
N LEU A 140 -4.43 10.77 -9.79
CA LEU A 140 -5.53 10.89 -10.75
C LEU A 140 -5.47 12.21 -11.54
N MET A 141 -5.17 13.33 -10.87
CA MET A 141 -4.99 14.61 -11.53
C MET A 141 -3.80 14.60 -12.49
N THR A 142 -2.66 14.04 -12.06
CA THR A 142 -1.45 13.96 -12.90
C THR A 142 -1.68 13.11 -14.14
N VAL A 143 -2.37 11.99 -13.99
CA VAL A 143 -2.74 11.09 -15.09
C VAL A 143 -3.75 11.75 -16.03
N ASP A 144 -4.72 12.51 -15.52
CA ASP A 144 -5.68 13.26 -16.34
C ASP A 144 -4.97 14.32 -17.20
N LEU A 145 -4.07 15.09 -16.58
CA LEU A 145 -3.28 16.11 -17.28
C LEU A 145 -2.37 15.49 -18.35
N TYR A 146 -1.72 14.37 -18.04
CA TYR A 146 -0.91 13.64 -19.01
C TYR A 146 -1.75 13.17 -20.19
N ALA A 147 -2.90 12.56 -19.93
CA ALA A 147 -3.79 12.04 -20.98
C ALA A 147 -4.32 13.17 -21.88
N ARG A 148 -4.69 14.32 -21.30
CA ARG A 148 -5.10 15.51 -22.08
C ARG A 148 -3.98 16.03 -22.97
N LYS A 149 -2.75 16.11 -22.43
CA LYS A 149 -1.58 16.56 -23.19
C LYS A 149 -1.24 15.65 -24.38
N HIS A 150 -1.47 14.35 -24.24
CA HIS A 150 -1.16 13.33 -25.25
C HIS A 150 -2.41 12.91 -26.06
N HIS A 151 -3.55 13.61 -25.90
CA HIS A 151 -4.81 13.33 -26.61
C HIS A 151 -5.31 11.88 -26.45
N ILE A 152 -5.11 11.28 -25.29
CA ILE A 152 -5.52 9.89 -25.00
C ILE A 152 -6.97 9.88 -24.57
N SER A 153 -7.83 9.21 -25.34
CA SER A 153 -9.26 9.07 -25.06
C SER A 153 -9.57 8.09 -23.93
N GLY A 154 -10.84 8.03 -23.54
CA GLY A 154 -11.37 6.98 -22.68
C GLY A 154 -11.57 5.67 -23.42
N VAL A 155 -11.97 4.65 -22.67
CA VAL A 155 -12.41 3.35 -23.22
C VAL A 155 -13.81 3.53 -23.83
N PRO A 156 -14.08 2.97 -25.03
CA PRO A 156 -15.43 2.96 -25.62
C PRO A 156 -16.48 2.38 -24.68
N GLU A 157 -17.70 2.93 -24.71
CA GLU A 157 -18.72 2.56 -23.72
C GLU A 157 -19.22 1.12 -23.88
N ASP A 158 -19.15 0.58 -25.07
CA ASP A 158 -19.48 -0.80 -25.43
C ASP A 158 -18.49 -1.83 -24.86
N GLU A 159 -17.25 -1.42 -24.58
CA GLU A 159 -16.25 -2.26 -23.92
C GLU A 159 -16.32 -2.19 -22.38
N LEU A 160 -17.14 -1.27 -21.83
CA LEU A 160 -17.24 -1.09 -20.37
C LEU A 160 -18.30 -2.03 -19.76
N PRO A 161 -18.04 -2.61 -18.58
CA PRO A 161 -19.02 -3.44 -17.88
C PRO A 161 -20.27 -2.62 -17.52
N THR A 162 -21.45 -3.25 -17.58
CA THR A 162 -22.70 -2.61 -17.22
C THR A 162 -22.93 -2.61 -15.71
N TRP A 163 -23.69 -1.64 -15.17
CA TRP A 163 -24.11 -1.64 -13.77
C TRP A 163 -24.87 -2.90 -13.36
N LYS A 164 -25.62 -3.49 -14.31
CA LYS A 164 -26.35 -4.75 -14.09
C LYS A 164 -25.41 -5.95 -13.88
N GLU A 165 -24.29 -5.99 -14.58
CA GLU A 165 -23.25 -7.02 -14.39
C GLU A 165 -22.54 -6.85 -13.05
N LEU A 166 -22.23 -5.61 -12.68
CA LEU A 166 -21.64 -5.29 -11.37
C LEU A 166 -22.57 -5.69 -10.21
N GLY A 167 -23.89 -5.40 -10.35
CA GLY A 167 -24.90 -5.78 -9.36
C GLY A 167 -24.95 -7.27 -9.07
N LYS A 168 -24.73 -8.12 -10.11
CA LYS A 168 -24.70 -9.58 -9.94
C LYS A 168 -23.51 -10.09 -9.12
N THR A 169 -22.44 -9.32 -9.02
CA THR A 169 -21.20 -9.71 -8.36
C THR A 169 -20.88 -8.85 -7.12
N VAL A 170 -21.79 -7.96 -6.71
CA VAL A 170 -21.61 -7.05 -5.57
C VAL A 170 -21.37 -7.78 -4.25
N TYR A 171 -21.88 -9.01 -4.10
CA TYR A 171 -21.68 -9.84 -2.91
C TYR A 171 -20.19 -10.13 -2.64
N LEU A 172 -19.32 -10.00 -3.64
CA LEU A 172 -17.86 -10.17 -3.47
C LEU A 172 -17.23 -9.09 -2.58
N ILE A 173 -17.87 -7.93 -2.45
CA ILE A 173 -17.41 -6.85 -1.54
C ILE A 173 -17.85 -7.11 -0.09
N LEU A 174 -18.88 -7.92 0.16
CA LEU A 174 -19.43 -8.13 1.50
C LEU A 174 -18.37 -8.50 2.55
N PRO A 175 -17.39 -9.38 2.28
CA PRO A 175 -16.35 -9.69 3.25
C PRO A 175 -15.50 -8.48 3.65
N LEU A 176 -15.24 -7.57 2.71
CA LEU A 176 -14.50 -6.32 2.99
C LEU A 176 -15.35 -5.34 3.80
N VAL A 177 -16.61 -5.16 3.42
CA VAL A 177 -17.56 -4.32 4.18
C VAL A 177 -17.72 -4.87 5.60
N TYR A 178 -17.85 -6.19 5.73
CA TYR A 178 -17.93 -6.84 7.04
C TYR A 178 -16.64 -6.61 7.86
N LEU A 179 -15.46 -6.70 7.26
CA LEU A 179 -14.20 -6.41 7.92
C LEU A 179 -14.21 -4.99 8.53
N ILE A 180 -14.65 -4.01 7.75
CA ILE A 180 -14.73 -2.62 8.21
C ILE A 180 -15.75 -2.48 9.34
N ILE A 181 -16.95 -3.05 9.20
CA ILE A 181 -18.02 -2.97 10.20
C ILE A 181 -17.60 -3.69 11.49
N SER A 182 -16.99 -4.87 11.39
CA SER A 182 -16.56 -5.64 12.55
C SER A 182 -15.51 -4.93 13.39
N MET A 183 -14.62 -4.15 12.75
CA MET A 183 -13.59 -3.38 13.46
C MET A 183 -14.10 -2.02 13.95
N SER A 184 -14.96 -1.35 13.16
CA SER A 184 -15.43 0.01 13.46
C SER A 184 -16.62 0.06 14.41
N VAL A 185 -17.67 -0.73 14.12
CA VAL A 185 -18.95 -0.71 14.84
C VAL A 185 -18.99 -1.78 15.93
N LEU A 186 -18.66 -3.03 15.57
CA LEU A 186 -18.70 -4.14 16.51
C LEU A 186 -17.49 -4.18 17.45
N LYS A 187 -16.49 -3.33 17.22
CA LYS A 187 -15.24 -3.21 18.00
C LYS A 187 -14.58 -4.56 18.29
N MET A 188 -14.68 -5.48 17.34
CA MET A 188 -14.03 -6.79 17.42
C MET A 188 -12.52 -6.63 17.31
N SER A 189 -11.77 -7.58 17.90
CA SER A 189 -10.31 -7.58 17.72
C SER A 189 -9.94 -7.78 16.25
N VAL A 190 -8.80 -7.24 15.85
CA VAL A 190 -8.25 -7.34 14.49
C VAL A 190 -8.22 -8.80 14.00
N THR A 191 -7.77 -9.71 14.86
CA THR A 191 -7.69 -11.15 14.55
C THR A 191 -9.07 -11.76 14.31
N LYS A 192 -10.04 -11.48 15.18
CA LYS A 192 -11.42 -11.99 15.00
C LYS A 192 -12.05 -11.45 13.72
N SER A 193 -11.89 -10.15 13.45
CA SER A 193 -12.39 -9.51 12.23
C SER A 193 -11.77 -10.10 10.96
N GLY A 194 -10.47 -10.38 10.97
CA GLY A 194 -9.77 -11.01 9.86
C GLY A 194 -10.25 -12.45 9.59
N ILE A 195 -10.33 -13.28 10.64
CA ILE A 195 -10.78 -14.67 10.50
C ILE A 195 -12.23 -14.74 10.00
N SER A 196 -13.13 -13.96 10.60
CA SER A 196 -14.54 -13.95 10.19
C SER A 196 -14.73 -13.40 8.77
N SER A 197 -13.91 -12.44 8.35
CA SER A 197 -13.90 -11.94 6.97
C SER A 197 -13.40 -12.99 5.96
N ILE A 198 -12.39 -13.79 6.31
CA ILE A 198 -11.96 -14.95 5.50
C ILE A 198 -13.10 -15.95 5.35
N LEU A 199 -13.75 -16.33 6.45
CA LEU A 199 -14.87 -17.27 6.42
C LEU A 199 -16.02 -16.74 5.56
N MET A 200 -16.35 -15.46 5.71
CA MET A 200 -17.37 -14.81 4.88
C MET A 200 -16.99 -14.78 3.40
N ALA A 201 -15.71 -14.54 3.06
CA ALA A 201 -15.23 -14.58 1.68
C ALA A 201 -15.40 -15.98 1.07
N ILE A 202 -15.08 -17.03 1.83
CA ILE A 202 -15.27 -18.43 1.41
C ILE A 202 -16.75 -18.71 1.15
N VAL A 203 -17.64 -18.29 2.06
CA VAL A 203 -19.10 -18.45 1.90
C VAL A 203 -19.59 -17.71 0.65
N CYS A 204 -19.12 -16.49 0.42
CA CYS A 204 -19.48 -15.71 -0.77
C CYS A 204 -19.12 -16.42 -2.09
N THR A 205 -18.06 -17.25 -2.12
CA THR A 205 -17.71 -18.00 -3.34
C THR A 205 -18.76 -19.07 -3.71
N MET A 206 -19.59 -19.48 -2.78
CA MET A 206 -20.62 -20.49 -3.03
C MET A 206 -21.78 -19.96 -3.89
N PHE A 207 -21.97 -18.63 -3.93
CA PHE A 207 -23.04 -17.99 -4.71
C PHE A 207 -22.78 -17.94 -6.23
N SER A 208 -21.56 -18.26 -6.70
CA SER A 208 -21.24 -18.28 -8.13
C SER A 208 -20.36 -19.46 -8.50
N ALA A 209 -20.79 -20.20 -9.53
CA ALA A 209 -20.00 -21.34 -10.04
C ALA A 209 -18.60 -20.92 -10.51
N LYS A 210 -18.45 -19.71 -11.12
CA LYS A 210 -17.16 -19.17 -11.57
C LYS A 210 -16.19 -18.90 -10.41
N ASN A 211 -16.71 -18.45 -9.29
CA ASN A 211 -15.89 -18.05 -8.14
C ASN A 211 -15.72 -19.17 -7.11
N ARG A 212 -16.42 -20.29 -7.29
CA ARG A 212 -16.37 -21.43 -6.38
C ARG A 212 -14.95 -21.90 -6.16
N LEU A 213 -14.62 -22.20 -4.91
CA LEU A 213 -13.32 -22.76 -4.54
C LEU A 213 -13.24 -24.20 -5.07
N ASN A 214 -12.21 -24.45 -5.84
CA ASN A 214 -11.79 -25.78 -6.29
C ASN A 214 -10.40 -26.10 -5.72
N LYS A 215 -9.93 -27.33 -5.91
CA LYS A 215 -8.59 -27.76 -5.41
C LYS A 215 -7.47 -26.84 -5.92
N GLU A 216 -7.54 -26.40 -7.16
CA GLU A 216 -6.54 -25.53 -7.77
C GLU A 216 -6.48 -24.15 -7.07
N LYS A 217 -7.64 -23.51 -6.85
CA LYS A 217 -7.72 -22.23 -6.12
C LYS A 217 -7.26 -22.35 -4.68
N ILE A 218 -7.61 -23.44 -3.99
CA ILE A 218 -7.14 -23.69 -2.62
C ILE A 218 -5.60 -23.79 -2.60
N VAL A 219 -5.00 -24.52 -3.55
CA VAL A 219 -3.53 -24.59 -3.67
C VAL A 219 -2.93 -23.21 -3.98
N LYS A 220 -3.57 -22.40 -4.83
CA LYS A 220 -3.12 -21.03 -5.12
C LYS A 220 -3.20 -20.14 -3.86
N ILE A 221 -4.28 -20.22 -3.09
CA ILE A 221 -4.41 -19.51 -1.81
C ILE A 221 -3.29 -19.90 -0.85
N ILE A 222 -3.03 -21.19 -0.66
CA ILE A 222 -1.98 -21.67 0.23
C ILE A 222 -0.61 -21.19 -0.24
N LYS A 223 -0.29 -21.36 -1.53
CA LYS A 223 0.98 -20.89 -2.12
C LYS A 223 1.12 -19.36 -2.01
N GLY A 224 0.07 -18.62 -2.33
CA GLY A 224 0.04 -17.15 -2.22
C GLY A 224 0.25 -16.68 -0.78
N SER A 225 -0.40 -17.34 0.19
CA SER A 225 -0.24 -17.07 1.62
C SER A 225 1.19 -17.33 2.09
N ILE A 226 1.78 -18.46 1.74
CA ILE A 226 3.16 -18.80 2.11
C ILE A 226 4.15 -17.82 1.48
N ASN A 227 4.01 -17.55 0.17
CA ASN A 227 4.90 -16.64 -0.55
C ASN A 227 4.80 -15.19 -0.06
N GLY A 228 3.63 -14.75 0.36
CA GLY A 228 3.45 -13.42 0.94
C GLY A 228 3.93 -13.32 2.40
N ALA A 229 3.71 -14.36 3.21
CA ALA A 229 4.11 -14.36 4.62
C ALA A 229 5.61 -14.57 4.82
N LYS A 230 6.23 -15.42 4.00
CA LYS A 230 7.65 -15.81 4.11
C LYS A 230 8.62 -14.62 4.16
N PRO A 231 8.62 -13.66 3.21
CA PRO A 231 9.56 -12.54 3.26
C PRO A 231 9.33 -11.63 4.47
N VAL A 232 8.08 -11.46 4.90
CA VAL A 232 7.76 -10.64 6.07
C VAL A 232 8.20 -11.32 7.36
N ALA A 233 7.97 -12.62 7.52
CA ALA A 233 8.41 -13.37 8.69
C ALA A 233 9.95 -13.38 8.82
N ILE A 234 10.67 -13.60 7.70
CA ILE A 234 12.14 -13.54 7.68
C ILE A 234 12.62 -12.14 8.06
N ALA A 235 12.03 -11.10 7.45
CA ALA A 235 12.38 -9.71 7.74
C ALA A 235 12.15 -9.37 9.23
N CYS A 236 11.01 -9.76 9.81
CA CYS A 236 10.73 -9.54 11.24
C CYS A 236 11.72 -10.30 12.15
N GLY A 237 12.16 -11.48 11.76
CA GLY A 237 13.19 -12.23 12.48
C GLY A 237 14.55 -11.52 12.48
N VAL A 238 15.03 -11.14 11.29
CA VAL A 238 16.31 -10.42 11.12
C VAL A 238 16.29 -9.07 11.83
N VAL A 239 15.22 -8.29 11.62
CA VAL A 239 15.06 -6.98 12.28
C VAL A 239 14.97 -7.15 13.80
N GLY A 240 14.36 -8.24 14.30
CA GLY A 240 14.35 -8.55 15.74
C GLY A 240 15.74 -8.67 16.35
N ILE A 241 16.69 -9.25 15.59
CA ILE A 241 18.12 -9.33 16.00
C ILE A 241 18.76 -7.92 15.99
N ILE A 242 18.52 -7.16 14.90
CA ILE A 242 19.02 -5.78 14.78
C ILE A 242 18.51 -4.92 15.95
N ILE A 243 17.21 -5.02 16.27
CA ILE A 243 16.60 -4.34 17.42
C ILE A 243 17.34 -4.67 18.71
N GLY A 244 17.62 -5.95 18.96
CA GLY A 244 18.34 -6.38 20.16
C GLY A 244 19.74 -5.75 20.26
N ILE A 245 20.47 -5.72 19.14
CA ILE A 245 21.82 -5.12 19.07
C ILE A 245 21.75 -3.59 19.25
N VAL A 246 20.84 -2.92 18.55
CA VAL A 246 20.68 -1.45 18.62
C VAL A 246 20.30 -1.00 20.03
N MET A 247 19.39 -1.72 20.70
CA MET A 247 18.99 -1.40 22.08
C MET A 247 20.12 -1.70 23.07
N GLY A 248 20.78 -2.85 22.93
CA GLY A 248 21.86 -3.25 23.83
C GLY A 248 23.11 -2.37 23.70
N SER A 249 23.41 -1.86 22.51
CA SER A 249 24.55 -0.96 22.25
C SER A 249 24.26 0.52 22.53
N GLY A 250 23.00 0.90 22.78
CA GLY A 250 22.59 2.30 22.88
C GLY A 250 22.68 3.08 21.58
N LEU A 251 22.87 2.40 20.45
CA LEU A 251 23.02 3.03 19.12
C LEU A 251 21.80 3.88 18.74
N GLY A 252 20.58 3.45 19.11
CA GLY A 252 19.36 4.20 18.83
C GLY A 252 19.37 5.60 19.45
N PHE A 253 19.82 5.73 20.69
CA PHE A 253 19.95 7.03 21.36
C PHE A 253 21.04 7.90 20.72
N ARG A 254 22.18 7.29 20.36
CA ARG A 254 23.27 8.02 19.68
C ARG A 254 22.83 8.54 18.32
N MET A 255 22.15 7.74 17.53
CA MET A 255 21.61 8.15 16.22
C MET A 255 20.63 9.30 16.36
N SER A 256 19.71 9.22 17.33
CA SER A 256 18.76 10.31 17.60
C SER A 256 19.48 11.61 18.00
N SER A 257 20.49 11.53 18.88
CA SER A 257 21.29 12.70 19.28
C SER A 257 22.04 13.31 18.10
N VAL A 258 22.65 12.50 17.25
CA VAL A 258 23.35 12.97 16.04
C VAL A 258 22.37 13.67 15.08
N LEU A 259 21.18 13.11 14.83
CA LEU A 259 20.18 13.73 13.96
C LEU A 259 19.74 15.10 14.51
N ILE A 260 19.54 15.23 15.82
CA ILE A 260 19.17 16.50 16.45
C ILE A 260 20.33 17.50 16.38
N GLN A 261 21.58 17.08 16.62
CA GLN A 261 22.75 17.95 16.52
C GLN A 261 22.94 18.46 15.09
N VAL A 262 22.88 17.58 14.09
CA VAL A 262 23.04 17.96 12.67
C VAL A 262 21.90 18.89 12.21
N SER A 263 20.70 18.72 12.77
CA SER A 263 19.57 19.61 12.47
C SER A 263 19.63 20.95 13.20
N ASN A 264 20.58 21.15 14.12
CA ASN A 264 20.67 22.33 14.99
C ASN A 264 19.33 22.64 15.71
N GLY A 265 18.56 21.62 16.06
CA GLY A 265 17.23 21.79 16.66
C GLY A 265 16.17 22.35 15.70
N ASN A 266 16.43 22.40 14.40
CA ASN A 266 15.45 22.83 13.40
C ASN A 266 14.63 21.64 12.91
N LEU A 267 13.32 21.67 13.12
CA LEU A 267 12.40 20.59 12.74
C LEU A 267 12.39 20.33 11.23
N ALA A 268 12.42 21.37 10.40
CA ALA A 268 12.41 21.20 8.95
C ALA A 268 13.63 20.41 8.45
N ILE A 269 14.82 20.75 8.98
CA ILE A 269 16.06 20.05 8.65
C ILE A 269 16.00 18.61 9.16
N LEU A 270 15.51 18.39 10.39
CA LEU A 270 15.35 17.03 10.93
C LEU A 270 14.40 16.18 10.06
N LEU A 271 13.29 16.74 9.61
CA LEU A 271 12.35 16.04 8.73
C LEU A 271 12.99 15.69 7.37
N ILE A 272 13.76 16.59 6.77
CA ILE A 272 14.49 16.31 5.52
C ILE A 272 15.54 15.22 5.73
N LEU A 273 16.31 15.27 6.80
CA LEU A 273 17.27 14.20 7.16
C LEU A 273 16.56 12.86 7.39
N THR A 274 15.45 12.89 8.10
CA THR A 274 14.59 11.71 8.34
C THR A 274 14.07 11.14 7.00
N MET A 275 13.61 11.98 6.09
CA MET A 275 13.17 11.58 4.75
C MET A 275 14.29 10.86 4.01
N VAL A 276 15.48 11.45 3.95
CA VAL A 276 16.65 10.88 3.24
C VAL A 276 17.05 9.54 3.85
N VAL A 277 17.18 9.47 5.17
CA VAL A 277 17.50 8.22 5.88
C VAL A 277 16.42 7.15 5.62
N SER A 278 15.13 7.54 5.66
CA SER A 278 14.02 6.62 5.43
C SER A 278 14.00 6.07 4.00
N LEU A 279 14.27 6.91 3.01
CA LEU A 279 14.37 6.48 1.61
C LEU A 279 15.54 5.50 1.42
N ILE A 280 16.73 5.83 1.94
CA ILE A 280 17.92 4.97 1.82
C ILE A 280 17.68 3.62 2.49
N MET A 281 17.16 3.62 3.72
CA MET A 281 16.90 2.39 4.47
C MET A 281 15.72 1.57 3.94
N GLY A 282 14.80 2.21 3.20
CA GLY A 282 13.69 1.54 2.54
C GLY A 282 14.05 0.90 1.21
N MET A 283 15.19 1.28 0.60
CA MET A 283 15.61 0.75 -0.69
C MET A 283 15.93 -0.75 -0.61
N GLY A 284 15.24 -1.54 -1.40
CA GLY A 284 15.52 -2.98 -1.54
C GLY A 284 15.10 -3.85 -0.37
N VAL A 285 14.40 -3.30 0.63
CA VAL A 285 13.91 -4.04 1.79
C VAL A 285 12.37 -4.05 1.83
N PRO A 286 11.74 -5.10 2.38
CA PRO A 286 10.31 -5.07 2.65
C PRO A 286 9.92 -3.89 3.54
N THR A 287 8.79 -3.26 3.25
CA THR A 287 8.32 -2.05 3.96
C THR A 287 8.24 -2.23 5.48
N THR A 288 7.86 -3.43 5.94
CA THR A 288 7.83 -3.79 7.37
C THR A 288 9.20 -3.72 8.03
N ALA A 289 10.24 -4.23 7.36
CA ALA A 289 11.61 -4.22 7.88
C ALA A 289 12.16 -2.79 7.93
N ALA A 290 11.97 -2.03 6.85
CA ALA A 290 12.36 -0.62 6.78
C ALA A 290 11.71 0.18 7.92
N TYR A 291 10.40 0.04 8.09
CA TYR A 291 9.66 0.73 9.15
C TYR A 291 10.19 0.39 10.56
N LEU A 292 10.40 -0.89 10.86
CA LEU A 292 10.88 -1.31 12.19
C LEU A 292 12.25 -0.72 12.54
N MET A 293 13.18 -0.70 11.57
CA MET A 293 14.48 -0.08 11.74
C MET A 293 14.36 1.44 11.98
N LEU A 294 13.55 2.12 11.17
CA LEU A 294 13.34 3.56 11.26
C LEU A 294 12.61 3.95 12.56
N ALA A 295 11.64 3.15 12.99
CA ALA A 295 10.93 3.39 14.25
C ALA A 295 11.86 3.42 15.46
N LEU A 296 12.94 2.65 15.44
CA LEU A 296 13.92 2.61 16.51
C LEU A 296 14.98 3.71 16.40
N LEU A 297 15.44 3.98 15.18
CA LEU A 297 16.59 4.87 14.97
C LEU A 297 16.19 6.33 14.84
N VAL A 298 15.02 6.62 14.29
CA VAL A 298 14.64 7.98 13.87
C VAL A 298 13.47 8.55 14.66
N VAL A 299 12.44 7.75 14.97
CA VAL A 299 11.26 8.23 15.70
C VAL A 299 11.60 8.87 17.05
N PRO A 300 12.57 8.38 17.84
CA PRO A 300 12.93 9.03 19.08
C PRO A 300 13.41 10.48 18.90
N ALA A 301 14.13 10.79 17.80
CA ALA A 301 14.55 12.16 17.48
C ALA A 301 13.34 13.06 17.16
N LEU A 302 12.38 12.58 16.38
CA LEU A 302 11.16 13.32 16.07
C LEU A 302 10.32 13.61 17.32
N LYS A 303 10.21 12.61 18.23
CA LYS A 303 9.51 12.79 19.51
C LYS A 303 10.18 13.82 20.42
N GLN A 304 11.51 13.89 20.46
CA GLN A 304 12.24 14.91 21.20
C GLN A 304 12.01 16.32 20.66
N MET A 305 11.69 16.44 19.36
CA MET A 305 11.28 17.71 18.74
C MET A 305 9.77 17.97 18.82
N ASN A 306 9.06 17.33 19.74
CA ASN A 306 7.61 17.47 19.99
C ASN A 306 6.72 17.11 18.79
N VAL A 307 7.19 16.28 17.84
CA VAL A 307 6.33 15.73 16.80
C VAL A 307 5.37 14.71 17.41
N LEU A 308 4.08 14.83 17.05
CA LEU A 308 3.05 13.89 17.50
C LEU A 308 3.47 12.44 17.16
N PRO A 309 3.43 11.49 18.11
CA PRO A 309 3.88 10.12 17.87
C PRO A 309 3.28 9.48 16.63
N LEU A 310 1.97 9.63 16.42
CA LEU A 310 1.29 9.12 15.25
C LEU A 310 1.84 9.71 13.95
N ALA A 311 2.06 11.03 13.91
CA ALA A 311 2.63 11.72 12.74
C ALA A 311 4.07 11.25 12.48
N ALA A 312 4.90 11.07 13.52
CA ALA A 312 6.26 10.57 13.38
C ALA A 312 6.31 9.15 12.78
N HIS A 313 5.45 8.25 13.26
CA HIS A 313 5.36 6.88 12.73
C HIS A 313 4.81 6.84 11.32
N LEU A 314 3.79 7.63 10.99
CA LEU A 314 3.27 7.74 9.63
C LEU A 314 4.28 8.38 8.68
N PHE A 315 5.07 9.36 9.13
CA PHE A 315 6.12 10.00 8.34
C PHE A 315 7.14 8.99 7.82
N ILE A 316 7.74 8.21 8.72
CA ILE A 316 8.72 7.19 8.31
C ILE A 316 8.07 6.06 7.49
N PHE A 317 6.81 5.74 7.76
CA PHE A 317 6.05 4.75 7.00
C PHE A 317 5.85 5.19 5.56
N TYR A 318 5.44 6.44 5.32
CA TYR A 318 5.30 7.00 3.98
C TYR A 318 6.60 6.92 3.19
N PHE A 319 7.73 7.35 3.75
CA PHE A 319 9.00 7.29 3.04
C PHE A 319 9.55 5.88 2.86
N GLY A 320 9.27 4.97 3.80
CA GLY A 320 9.52 3.55 3.63
C GLY A 320 8.73 2.93 2.47
N ILE A 321 7.49 3.38 2.23
CA ILE A 321 6.67 2.94 1.10
C ILE A 321 7.12 3.59 -0.20
N ILE A 322 7.30 4.90 -0.22
CA ILE A 322 7.67 5.68 -1.41
C ILE A 322 9.05 5.27 -1.96
N SER A 323 9.94 4.70 -1.13
CA SER A 323 11.21 4.12 -1.61
C SER A 323 11.01 3.03 -2.68
N ASN A 324 9.85 2.35 -2.71
CA ASN A 324 9.52 1.34 -3.73
C ASN A 324 9.33 1.93 -5.15
N VAL A 325 9.13 3.24 -5.27
CA VAL A 325 9.01 3.95 -6.56
C VAL A 325 10.09 5.00 -6.73
N THR A 326 11.06 5.07 -5.82
CA THR A 326 12.14 6.07 -5.86
C THR A 326 13.41 5.44 -6.40
N PRO A 327 13.99 5.97 -7.51
CA PRO A 327 15.31 5.56 -7.97
C PRO A 327 16.38 5.75 -6.87
N PRO A 328 17.45 4.94 -6.84
CA PRO A 328 17.89 3.99 -7.87
C PRO A 328 17.31 2.57 -7.79
N VAL A 329 16.63 2.17 -6.71
CA VAL A 329 16.20 0.78 -6.53
C VAL A 329 14.76 0.54 -6.98
N ALA A 330 13.80 1.40 -6.63
CA ALA A 330 12.41 1.47 -7.13
C ALA A 330 11.74 0.11 -7.42
N LEU A 331 11.71 -0.83 -6.46
CA LEU A 331 11.31 -2.23 -6.68
C LEU A 331 9.94 -2.40 -7.35
N ALA A 332 8.92 -1.60 -6.96
CA ALA A 332 7.60 -1.67 -7.56
C ALA A 332 7.61 -1.19 -9.02
N ALA A 333 8.39 -0.12 -9.31
CA ALA A 333 8.52 0.36 -10.67
C ALA A 333 9.25 -0.65 -11.56
N TYR A 334 10.26 -1.34 -11.04
CA TYR A 334 10.98 -2.38 -11.79
C TYR A 334 10.11 -3.63 -12.02
N ALA A 335 9.28 -4.00 -11.06
CA ALA A 335 8.31 -5.06 -11.25
C ALA A 335 7.29 -4.71 -12.34
N ALA A 336 6.78 -3.47 -12.34
CA ALA A 336 5.86 -2.98 -13.36
C ALA A 336 6.52 -2.89 -14.75
N ALA A 337 7.78 -2.44 -14.82
CA ALA A 337 8.56 -2.44 -16.05
C ALA A 337 8.76 -3.84 -16.62
N GLY A 338 8.94 -4.85 -15.75
CA GLY A 338 9.00 -6.26 -16.15
C GLY A 338 7.69 -6.74 -16.78
N VAL A 339 6.54 -6.36 -16.24
CA VAL A 339 5.21 -6.66 -16.80
C VAL A 339 5.01 -5.93 -18.14
N ALA A 340 5.40 -4.66 -18.21
CA ALA A 340 5.29 -3.84 -19.41
C ALA A 340 6.32 -4.20 -20.51
N ARG A 341 7.41 -4.92 -20.15
CA ARG A 341 8.59 -5.20 -20.98
C ARG A 341 9.23 -3.92 -21.52
N CYS A 342 9.44 -2.93 -20.65
CA CYS A 342 10.00 -1.62 -20.96
C CYS A 342 11.21 -1.28 -20.07
N ASN A 343 11.78 -0.07 -20.25
CA ASN A 343 12.98 0.36 -19.52
C ASN A 343 12.67 0.60 -18.01
N PRO A 344 13.30 -0.18 -17.08
CA PRO A 344 13.04 -0.05 -15.65
C PRO A 344 13.44 1.32 -15.08
N THR A 345 14.57 1.85 -15.49
CA THR A 345 15.08 3.13 -14.98
C THR A 345 14.18 4.29 -15.37
N LYS A 346 13.73 4.33 -16.63
CA LYS A 346 12.79 5.35 -17.13
C LYS A 346 11.44 5.23 -16.42
N THR A 347 10.95 4.00 -16.22
CA THR A 347 9.75 3.72 -15.41
C THR A 347 9.90 4.24 -13.99
N GLY A 348 11.05 4.02 -13.34
CA GLY A 348 11.32 4.51 -11.98
C GLY A 348 11.27 6.04 -11.91
N PHE A 349 11.81 6.76 -12.87
CA PHE A 349 11.71 8.23 -12.90
C PHE A 349 10.29 8.74 -13.12
N PHE A 350 9.49 8.09 -13.97
CA PHE A 350 8.08 8.44 -14.11
C PHE A 350 7.29 8.13 -12.83
N ALA A 351 7.53 6.98 -12.20
CA ALA A 351 6.87 6.60 -10.95
C ALA A 351 7.21 7.57 -9.80
N PHE A 352 8.47 8.00 -9.70
CA PHE A 352 8.89 9.04 -8.77
C PHE A 352 8.11 10.34 -8.98
N LYS A 353 8.01 10.83 -10.23
CA LYS A 353 7.25 12.04 -10.56
C LYS A 353 5.76 11.92 -10.22
N LEU A 354 5.15 10.78 -10.53
CA LEU A 354 3.75 10.50 -10.20
C LEU A 354 3.48 10.46 -8.69
N SER A 355 4.49 10.05 -7.92
CA SER A 355 4.38 9.89 -6.46
C SER A 355 4.85 11.10 -5.66
N LEU A 356 5.10 12.26 -6.29
CA LEU A 356 5.60 13.47 -5.61
C LEU A 356 4.71 13.95 -4.47
N SER A 357 3.38 13.75 -4.57
CA SER A 357 2.46 14.04 -3.47
C SER A 357 2.81 13.25 -2.20
N GLY A 358 3.29 12.02 -2.34
CA GLY A 358 3.75 11.20 -1.22
C GLY A 358 5.01 11.73 -0.52
N PHE A 359 5.78 12.59 -1.18
CA PHE A 359 6.90 13.31 -0.55
C PHE A 359 6.45 14.55 0.21
N ILE A 360 5.35 15.18 -0.19
CA ILE A 360 4.87 16.45 0.38
C ILE A 360 3.91 16.18 1.56
N LEU A 361 2.99 15.23 1.41
CA LEU A 361 1.96 14.93 2.40
C LEU A 361 2.50 14.66 3.81
N PRO A 362 3.63 13.90 4.00
CA PRO A 362 4.21 13.69 5.32
C PRO A 362 4.62 14.98 6.04
N PHE A 363 5.17 15.93 5.32
CA PHE A 363 5.50 17.24 5.91
C PHE A 363 4.23 17.99 6.31
N ILE A 364 3.18 17.97 5.48
CA ILE A 364 1.92 18.66 5.78
C ILE A 364 1.31 18.12 7.08
N PHE A 365 1.19 16.81 7.25
CA PHE A 365 0.56 16.27 8.46
C PHE A 365 1.44 16.32 9.70
N VAL A 366 2.76 16.48 9.57
CA VAL A 366 3.62 16.75 10.73
C VAL A 366 3.44 18.17 11.22
N TYR A 367 3.37 19.15 10.31
CA TYR A 367 3.13 20.54 10.68
C TYR A 367 1.68 20.84 11.02
N ASN A 368 0.74 20.11 10.44
CA ASN A 368 -0.69 20.23 10.72
C ASN A 368 -1.31 18.86 11.03
N PRO A 369 -1.20 18.39 12.29
CA PRO A 369 -1.72 17.08 12.70
C PRO A 369 -3.23 16.92 12.60
N VAL A 370 -3.99 18.01 12.40
CA VAL A 370 -5.44 17.97 12.17
C VAL A 370 -5.78 17.10 10.95
N LEU A 371 -4.86 16.96 10.00
CA LEU A 371 -5.03 16.09 8.85
C LEU A 371 -5.11 14.59 9.22
N LEU A 372 -4.68 14.23 10.44
CA LEU A 372 -4.68 12.87 10.98
C LEU A 372 -5.82 12.61 12.00
N MET A 373 -6.74 13.56 12.18
CA MET A 373 -7.82 13.49 13.17
C MET A 373 -9.16 13.06 12.55
#